data_fc0f0b9574d12f8a1fb3e93d3627aae6
#
_entry.id   fc0f0b9574d12f8a1fb3e93d3627aae6
#
_cell.length_a   1.000
_cell.length_b   1.000
_cell.length_c   1.000
_cell.angle_alpha   90.00
_cell.angle_beta   90.00
_cell.angle_gamma   90.00
#
_symmetry.space_group_name_H-M   'P 1'
#
loop_
_entity.id
_entity.type
_entity.pdbx_description
1 polymer ?
#
loop_
_entity_poly.entity_id
_entity_poly.type
_entity_poly.pdbx_seq_one_letter_code
_entity_poly.pdbx_strand_id
1 'polypeptide(L)'
;MYNVPMIRKELVAASAEPLILSLLARGESYGYAILQEIKARSGGKLQWTDGMLYPVLHRLERRGLIKARWGESETGRKRKYYSLKKEGKTAMVKHEEQWTLVHSVLAGLKGETYV
;
A
#
# COMPACT_ATOMS: atom_id res chain seq x y z
N MET A 1 -13.51 14.30 -20.12
CA MET A 1 -12.40 13.86 -19.23
C MET A 1 -12.49 12.37 -19.02
N TYR A 2 -11.36 11.68 -19.15
CA TYR A 2 -11.33 10.23 -19.01
C TYR A 2 -11.34 9.87 -17.52
N ASN A 3 -12.31 9.05 -17.12
CA ASN A 3 -12.37 8.51 -15.77
C ASN A 3 -11.65 7.17 -15.73
N VAL A 4 -10.70 7.03 -14.79
CA VAL A 4 -10.02 5.76 -14.60
C VAL A 4 -11.04 4.72 -14.15
N PRO A 5 -11.15 3.57 -14.82
CA PRO A 5 -12.08 2.53 -14.40
C PRO A 5 -11.65 1.88 -13.09
N MET A 6 -12.51 1.05 -12.52
CA MET A 6 -12.16 0.29 -11.32
C MET A 6 -10.86 -0.48 -11.53
N ILE A 7 -10.01 -0.44 -10.53
CA ILE A 7 -8.71 -1.11 -10.58
C ILE A 7 -8.93 -2.62 -10.58
N ARG A 8 -8.24 -3.31 -11.48
CA ARG A 8 -8.36 -4.76 -11.64
C ARG A 8 -7.83 -5.47 -10.40
N LYS A 9 -8.45 -6.60 -10.09
CA LYS A 9 -8.12 -7.41 -8.92
C LYS A 9 -6.63 -7.78 -8.84
N GLU A 10 -6.05 -8.14 -9.97
CA GLU A 10 -4.64 -8.52 -10.05
C GLU A 10 -3.72 -7.36 -9.70
N LEU A 11 -4.06 -6.16 -10.14
CA LEU A 11 -3.28 -4.96 -9.84
C LEU A 11 -3.46 -4.56 -8.37
N VAL A 12 -4.66 -4.69 -7.83
CA VAL A 12 -4.90 -4.46 -6.40
C VAL A 12 -4.02 -5.40 -5.57
N ALA A 13 -4.00 -6.67 -5.91
CA ALA A 13 -3.18 -7.65 -5.17
C ALA A 13 -1.69 -7.33 -5.29
N ALA A 14 -1.21 -7.01 -6.49
CA ALA A 14 0.20 -6.72 -6.72
C ALA A 14 0.66 -5.42 -6.04
N SER A 15 -0.23 -4.44 -5.92
CA SER A 15 0.11 -3.13 -5.38
C SER A 15 -0.08 -3.02 -3.87
N ALA A 16 -0.73 -3.98 -3.22
CA ALA A 16 -1.06 -3.89 -1.80
C ALA A 16 0.18 -3.77 -0.91
N GLU A 17 1.15 -4.64 -1.11
CA GLU A 17 2.37 -4.64 -0.29
C GLU A 17 3.17 -3.34 -0.43
N PRO A 18 3.52 -2.89 -1.64
CA PRO A 18 4.26 -1.63 -1.77
C PRO A 18 3.49 -0.43 -1.24
N LEU A 19 2.18 -0.38 -1.40
CA LEU A 19 1.37 0.72 -0.89
C LEU A 19 1.37 0.75 0.64
N ILE A 20 1.22 -0.40 1.29
CA ILE A 20 1.24 -0.48 2.75
C ILE A 20 2.60 -0.08 3.29
N LEU A 21 3.68 -0.60 2.72
CA LEU A 21 5.03 -0.25 3.16
C LEU A 21 5.30 1.24 3.01
N SER A 22 4.93 1.82 1.88
CA SER A 22 5.11 3.25 1.61
C SER A 22 4.29 4.12 2.54
N LEU A 23 3.08 3.69 2.86
CA LEU A 23 2.22 4.41 3.79
C LEU A 23 2.82 4.38 5.20
N LEU A 24 3.29 3.23 5.66
CA LEU A 24 3.91 3.09 6.98
C LEU A 24 5.26 3.80 7.08
N ALA A 25 5.93 4.05 5.96
CA ALA A 25 7.14 4.87 5.94
C ALA A 25 6.87 6.32 6.35
N ARG A 26 5.65 6.78 6.22
CA ARG A 26 5.24 8.12 6.63
C ARG A 26 4.94 8.22 8.12
N GLY A 27 4.78 7.08 8.78
CA GLY A 27 4.48 7.01 10.20
C GLY A 27 3.63 5.81 10.55
N GLU A 28 3.57 5.53 11.82
CA GLU A 28 2.77 4.45 12.39
C GLU A 28 1.29 4.63 12.04
N SER A 29 0.60 3.53 11.77
CA SER A 29 -0.82 3.57 11.43
C SER A 29 -1.53 2.30 11.89
N TYR A 30 -2.83 2.26 11.73
CA TYR A 30 -3.66 1.11 12.10
C TYR A 30 -4.63 0.79 10.97
N GLY A 31 -5.22 -0.41 11.02
CA GLY A 31 -5.97 -0.95 9.88
C GLY A 31 -7.00 0.01 9.28
N TYR A 32 -7.87 0.57 10.12
CA TYR A 32 -8.92 1.46 9.63
C TYR A 32 -8.31 2.71 8.95
N ALA A 33 -7.30 3.31 9.56
CA ALA A 33 -6.65 4.49 8.99
C ALA A 33 -5.97 4.17 7.65
N ILE A 34 -5.36 2.99 7.54
CA ILE A 34 -4.75 2.53 6.29
C ILE A 34 -5.80 2.46 5.19
N LEU A 35 -6.93 1.82 5.48
CA LEU A 35 -8.03 1.69 4.50
C LEU A 35 -8.54 3.05 4.05
N GLN A 36 -8.74 3.96 4.99
CA GLN A 36 -9.25 5.30 4.69
C GLN A 36 -8.26 6.12 3.86
N GLU A 37 -6.98 6.03 4.18
CA GLU A 37 -5.96 6.78 3.46
C GLU A 37 -5.80 6.28 2.01
N ILE A 38 -5.78 4.98 1.81
CA ILE A 38 -5.70 4.41 0.47
C ILE A 38 -6.92 4.80 -0.36
N LYS A 39 -8.10 4.75 0.24
CA LYS A 39 -9.33 5.18 -0.43
C LYS A 39 -9.25 6.64 -0.83
N ALA A 40 -8.85 7.51 0.10
CA ALA A 40 -8.76 8.94 -0.16
C ALA A 40 -7.72 9.27 -1.24
N ARG A 41 -6.52 8.68 -1.14
CA ARG A 41 -5.44 8.95 -2.11
C ARG A 41 -5.75 8.45 -3.51
N SER A 42 -6.60 7.44 -3.63
CA SER A 42 -6.99 6.89 -4.92
C SER A 42 -8.27 7.51 -5.49
N GLY A 43 -8.81 8.53 -4.83
CA GLY A 43 -10.08 9.12 -5.24
C GLY A 43 -11.22 8.11 -5.18
N GLY A 44 -11.16 7.15 -4.24
CA GLY A 44 -12.16 6.12 -4.08
C GLY A 44 -12.00 4.92 -5.01
N LYS A 45 -10.96 4.90 -5.85
CA LYS A 45 -10.76 3.80 -6.81
C LYS A 45 -10.17 2.55 -6.19
N LEU A 46 -9.47 2.67 -5.06
CA LEU A 46 -8.94 1.55 -4.29
C LEU A 46 -9.70 1.45 -2.98
N GLN A 47 -10.71 0.60 -2.97
CA GLN A 47 -11.53 0.36 -1.78
C GLN A 47 -11.20 -1.02 -1.23
N TRP A 48 -10.15 -1.08 -0.42
CA TRP A 48 -9.73 -2.32 0.23
C TRP A 48 -10.70 -2.68 1.35
N THR A 49 -10.84 -3.96 1.61
CA THR A 49 -11.62 -4.48 2.73
C THR A 49 -10.69 -4.98 3.83
N ASP A 50 -11.24 -5.17 5.03
CA ASP A 50 -10.51 -5.81 6.13
C ASP A 50 -10.00 -7.18 5.70
N GLY A 51 -10.84 -7.96 5.03
CA GLY A 51 -10.48 -9.29 4.57
C GLY A 51 -9.32 -9.34 3.60
N MET A 52 -9.09 -8.26 2.88
CA MET A 52 -7.93 -8.12 1.99
C MET A 52 -6.71 -7.58 2.74
N LEU A 53 -6.92 -6.60 3.61
CA LEU A 53 -5.83 -5.90 4.29
C LEU A 53 -5.11 -6.73 5.34
N TYR A 54 -5.85 -7.35 6.26
CA TYR A 54 -5.22 -8.03 7.40
C TYR A 54 -4.33 -9.20 7.02
N PRO A 55 -4.68 -10.05 6.04
CA PRO A 55 -3.73 -11.09 5.59
C PRO A 55 -2.42 -10.52 5.07
N VAL A 56 -2.45 -9.38 4.39
CA VAL A 56 -1.24 -8.73 3.89
C VAL A 56 -0.41 -8.20 5.05
N LEU A 57 -1.04 -7.52 6.03
CA LEU A 57 -0.34 -7.05 7.22
C LEU A 57 0.31 -8.19 7.98
N HIS A 58 -0.40 -9.30 8.18
CA HIS A 58 0.14 -10.48 8.87
C HIS A 58 1.32 -11.08 8.13
N ARG A 59 1.26 -11.15 6.81
CA ARG A 59 2.37 -11.66 6.00
C ARG A 59 3.60 -10.76 6.10
N LEU A 60 3.40 -9.45 6.04
CA LEU A 60 4.50 -8.49 6.18
C LEU A 60 5.14 -8.58 7.56
N GLU A 61 4.33 -8.74 8.60
CA GLU A 61 4.80 -8.88 9.96
C GLU A 61 5.62 -10.17 10.13
N ARG A 62 5.11 -11.30 9.61
CA ARG A 62 5.83 -12.58 9.66
C ARG A 62 7.17 -12.54 8.92
N ARG A 63 7.25 -11.76 7.85
CA ARG A 63 8.49 -11.58 7.08
C ARG A 63 9.44 -10.59 7.74
N GLY A 64 9.06 -10.00 8.86
CA GLY A 64 9.90 -9.06 9.58
C GLY A 64 10.02 -7.68 8.92
N LEU A 65 9.07 -7.32 8.06
CA LEU A 65 9.10 -6.04 7.35
C LEU A 65 8.39 -4.93 8.13
N ILE A 66 7.41 -5.30 8.95
CA ILE A 66 6.69 -4.39 9.83
C ILE A 66 6.57 -5.02 11.21
N LYS A 67 6.29 -4.20 12.20
CA LYS A 67 6.02 -4.66 13.56
C LYS A 67 4.72 -4.06 14.03
N ALA A 68 4.09 -4.74 15.00
CA ALA A 68 2.83 -4.31 15.57
C ALA A 68 2.97 -4.08 17.06
N ARG A 69 2.18 -3.14 17.58
CA ARG A 69 2.04 -2.93 19.01
C ARG A 69 0.59 -2.63 19.33
N TRP A 70 0.17 -2.99 20.53
CA TRP A 70 -1.15 -2.60 21.03
C TRP A 70 -1.05 -1.25 21.71
N GLY A 71 -2.00 -0.39 21.42
CA GLY A 71 -2.13 0.92 22.03
C GLY A 71 -3.59 1.24 22.27
N GLU A 72 -3.85 2.47 22.71
CA GLU A 72 -5.20 2.94 22.94
C GLU A 72 -5.47 4.18 22.09
N SER A 73 -6.69 4.26 21.55
CA SER A 73 -7.17 5.46 20.89
C SER A 73 -7.53 6.51 21.93
N GLU A 74 -7.84 7.73 21.49
CA GLU A 74 -8.28 8.82 22.35
C GLU A 74 -9.51 8.47 23.18
N THR A 75 -10.34 7.54 22.66
CA THR A 75 -11.55 7.08 23.35
C THR A 75 -11.29 5.88 24.27
N GLY A 76 -10.02 5.48 24.46
CA GLY A 76 -9.65 4.35 25.30
C GLY A 76 -9.83 2.99 24.64
N ARG A 77 -10.14 2.95 23.35
CA ARG A 77 -10.32 1.70 22.62
C ARG A 77 -8.97 1.08 22.28
N LYS A 78 -8.81 -0.22 22.53
CA LYS A 78 -7.59 -0.93 22.16
C LYS A 78 -7.46 -0.97 20.66
N ARG A 79 -6.24 -0.70 20.18
CA ARG A 79 -5.98 -0.58 18.76
C ARG A 79 -4.59 -1.13 18.46
N LYS A 80 -4.49 -1.91 17.40
CA LYS A 80 -3.21 -2.48 16.96
C LYS A 80 -2.58 -1.52 15.95
N TYR A 81 -1.39 -1.01 16.29
CA TYR A 81 -0.64 -0.10 15.45
C TYR A 81 0.48 -0.85 14.76
N TYR A 82 0.74 -0.48 13.52
CA TYR A 82 1.79 -1.05 12.70
C TYR A 82 2.81 0.01 12.35
N SER A 83 4.07 -0.37 12.35
CA SER A 83 5.17 0.53 11.96
C SER A 83 6.18 -0.22 11.10
N LEU A 84 6.87 0.54 10.25
CA LEU A 84 7.84 0.00 9.31
C LEU A 84 9.14 -0.34 10.05
N LYS A 85 9.67 -1.53 9.77
CA LYS A 85 11.00 -1.93 10.24
C LYS A 85 12.04 -1.54 9.20
N LYS A 86 13.31 -1.61 9.59
CA LYS A 86 14.43 -1.34 8.69
C LYS A 86 14.36 -2.21 7.43
N GLU A 87 14.06 -3.50 7.62
CA GLU A 87 13.93 -4.46 6.52
C GLU A 87 12.76 -4.12 5.61
N GLY A 88 11.70 -3.57 6.19
CA GLY A 88 10.55 -3.10 5.42
C GLY A 88 10.89 -1.90 4.56
N LYS A 89 11.73 -1.01 5.05
CA LYS A 89 12.19 0.14 4.28
C LYS A 89 12.99 -0.32 3.06
N THR A 90 13.85 -1.31 3.23
CA THR A 90 14.62 -1.89 2.13
C THR A 90 13.68 -2.52 1.09
N ALA A 91 12.69 -3.28 1.54
CA ALA A 91 11.71 -3.89 0.65
C ALA A 91 10.88 -2.83 -0.10
N MET A 92 10.51 -1.75 0.59
CA MET A 92 9.78 -0.64 -0.01
C MET A 92 10.56 -0.01 -1.17
N VAL A 93 11.85 0.25 -0.98
CA VAL A 93 12.70 0.84 -2.02
C VAL A 93 12.78 -0.08 -3.24
N LYS A 94 12.92 -1.38 -3.02
CA LYS A 94 12.94 -2.34 -4.13
C LYS A 94 11.62 -2.35 -4.90
N HIS A 95 10.50 -2.27 -4.21
CA HIS A 95 9.20 -2.17 -4.86
C HIS A 95 9.10 -0.89 -5.69
N GLU A 96 9.53 0.25 -5.13
CA GLU A 96 9.50 1.52 -5.85
C GLU A 96 10.32 1.46 -7.13
N GLU A 97 11.50 0.87 -7.08
CA GLU A 97 12.36 0.70 -8.26
C GLU A 97 11.68 -0.12 -9.34
N GLN A 98 11.07 -1.23 -8.95
CA GLN A 98 10.38 -2.12 -9.89
C GLN A 98 9.16 -1.45 -10.54
N TRP A 99 8.34 -0.77 -9.74
CA TRP A 99 7.17 -0.07 -10.25
C TRP A 99 7.57 1.11 -11.14
N THR A 100 8.61 1.83 -10.77
CA THR A 100 9.15 2.92 -11.58
C THR A 100 9.65 2.39 -12.93
N LEU A 101 10.35 1.26 -12.93
CA LEU A 101 10.82 0.64 -14.17
C LEU A 101 9.65 0.29 -15.09
N VAL A 102 8.65 -0.42 -14.59
CA VAL A 102 7.49 -0.79 -15.39
C VAL A 102 6.78 0.45 -15.92
N HIS A 103 6.58 1.44 -15.06
CA HIS A 103 5.94 2.69 -15.47
C HIS A 103 6.74 3.42 -16.55
N SER A 104 8.07 3.46 -16.42
CA SER A 104 8.92 4.14 -17.42
C SER A 104 8.87 3.45 -18.76
N VAL A 105 8.79 2.12 -18.80
CA VAL A 105 8.62 1.37 -20.05
C VAL A 105 7.29 1.72 -20.70
N LEU A 106 6.20 1.70 -19.92
CA LEU A 106 4.88 2.07 -20.43
C LEU A 106 4.86 3.50 -20.96
N ALA A 107 5.47 4.43 -20.23
CA ALA A 107 5.53 5.83 -20.62
C ALA A 107 6.35 6.02 -21.91
N GLY A 108 7.46 5.29 -22.01
CA GLY A 108 8.31 5.33 -23.21
C GLY A 108 7.58 4.82 -24.45
N LEU A 109 6.90 3.70 -24.31
CA LEU A 109 6.11 3.11 -25.41
C LEU A 109 4.96 4.03 -25.81
N LYS A 110 4.30 4.63 -24.83
CA LYS A 110 3.20 5.57 -25.09
C LYS A 110 3.68 6.82 -25.84
N GLY A 111 4.92 7.26 -25.58
CA GLY A 111 5.51 8.43 -26.26
C GLY A 111 5.99 8.16 -27.66
N GLU A 112 6.02 6.89 -28.11
CA GLU A 112 6.44 6.55 -29.46
C GLU A 112 5.33 6.80 -30.46
N THR A 113 5.74 7.14 -31.70
CA THR A 113 4.79 7.34 -32.76
C THR A 113 4.24 6.00 -33.24
N TYR A 114 2.93 5.83 -33.19
CA TYR A 114 2.26 4.66 -33.73
C TYR A 114 2.06 4.84 -35.22
N VAL A 115 2.55 3.90 -35.98
CA VAL A 115 2.44 3.93 -37.44
C VAL A 115 1.60 2.77 -37.91
#